data_d82d0e4c04c0f761665d216d9c99e9fb
#
_entry.id   d82d0e4c04c0f761665d216d9c99e9fb
#
_cell.length_a   1.000
_cell.length_b   1.000
_cell.length_c   1.000
_cell.angle_alpha   90.00
_cell.angle_beta   90.00
_cell.angle_gamma   90.00
#
_symmetry.space_group_name_H-M   'P 1'
#
loop_
_entity.id
_entity.type
_entity.pdbx_description
1 polymer ?
#
loop_
_entity_poly.entity_id
_entity_poly.type
_entity_poly.pdbx_seq_one_letter_code
_entity_poly.pdbx_strand_id
1 'polypeptide(L)'
;MAHDMDRSCDSRKYTYFFPTYLLIPPRPGSDLFYSLRRQNGEPPTHQFWDFLANGGDSDQELVTRIEELQHKRAWRIGVAELNALRATVGRFEGTHNFHNFTVDKDFRDRSNQRHMKIIQVTDPVVHGETEWISVLLHGQSFMLHQVFGF
;
A
#
# COMPACT_ATOMS: atom_id res chain seq x y z
N MET A 1 -19.82 13.47 -38.29
CA MET A 1 -20.06 12.22 -37.54
C MET A 1 -18.91 12.10 -36.53
N ALA A 2 -19.12 12.57 -35.32
CA ALA A 2 -18.16 12.37 -34.23
C ALA A 2 -18.36 10.94 -33.75
N HIS A 3 -17.31 10.12 -33.88
CA HIS A 3 -17.32 8.75 -33.44
C HIS A 3 -17.38 8.74 -31.90
N ASP A 4 -18.45 8.16 -31.40
CA ASP A 4 -18.73 7.84 -30.00
C ASP A 4 -17.77 6.72 -29.52
N MET A 5 -16.46 7.04 -29.47
CA MET A 5 -15.42 6.08 -29.04
C MET A 5 -15.29 5.95 -27.52
N ASP A 6 -16.04 6.73 -26.75
CA ASP A 6 -15.87 6.84 -25.29
C ASP A 6 -16.79 5.92 -24.48
N ARG A 7 -17.66 5.15 -25.13
CA ARG A 7 -18.65 4.29 -24.44
C ARG A 7 -18.33 2.80 -24.41
N SER A 8 -17.22 2.35 -25.00
CA SER A 8 -16.89 0.91 -25.09
C SER A 8 -15.71 0.45 -24.24
N CYS A 9 -15.33 1.20 -23.19
CA CYS A 9 -14.29 0.77 -22.29
C CYS A 9 -14.84 -0.27 -21.28
N ASP A 10 -14.68 -1.54 -21.57
CA ASP A 10 -15.19 -2.65 -20.73
C ASP A 10 -14.39 -2.87 -19.45
N SER A 11 -13.18 -2.36 -19.38
CA SER A 11 -12.32 -2.49 -18.19
C SER A 11 -11.10 -1.59 -18.25
N ARG A 12 -10.51 -1.33 -17.09
CA ARG A 12 -9.28 -0.53 -16.93
C ARG A 12 -8.27 -1.31 -16.12
N LYS A 13 -6.98 -1.11 -16.46
CA LYS A 13 -5.84 -1.67 -15.73
C LYS A 13 -4.97 -0.54 -15.20
N TYR A 14 -4.59 -0.64 -13.94
CA TYR A 14 -3.64 0.25 -13.30
C TYR A 14 -2.52 -0.58 -12.69
N THR A 15 -1.29 -0.10 -12.79
CA THR A 15 -0.15 -0.74 -12.13
C THR A 15 0.52 0.29 -11.23
N TYR A 16 0.65 -0.05 -9.96
CA TYR A 16 1.39 0.72 -8.97
C TYR A 16 2.72 0.09 -8.71
N PHE A 17 3.74 0.93 -8.63
CA PHE A 17 5.08 0.55 -8.20
C PHE A 17 5.38 1.25 -6.88
N PHE A 18 5.85 0.49 -5.90
CA PHE A 18 6.31 1.08 -4.64
C PHE A 18 7.44 0.24 -4.05
N PRO A 19 8.34 0.88 -3.29
CA PRO A 19 9.41 0.17 -2.62
C PRO A 19 8.85 -0.68 -1.48
N THR A 20 9.39 -1.89 -1.31
CA THR A 20 8.90 -2.84 -0.31
C THR A 20 9.02 -2.31 1.12
N TYR A 21 9.97 -1.44 1.41
CA TYR A 21 10.12 -0.84 2.73
C TYR A 21 8.91 -0.01 3.22
N LEU A 22 7.99 0.37 2.33
CA LEU A 22 6.72 1.00 2.73
C LEU A 22 5.79 0.04 3.48
N LEU A 23 6.06 -1.26 3.41
CA LEU A 23 5.32 -2.28 4.15
C LEU A 23 5.85 -2.49 5.59
N ILE A 24 6.99 -1.88 5.93
CA ILE A 24 7.50 -1.90 7.31
C ILE A 24 6.51 -1.14 8.19
N PRO A 25 6.03 -1.72 9.29
CA PRO A 25 5.20 -1.01 10.25
C PRO A 25 5.84 0.30 10.71
N PRO A 26 5.04 1.30 11.13
CA PRO A 26 5.57 2.59 11.52
C PRO A 26 6.55 2.46 12.69
N ARG A 27 7.55 3.35 12.70
CA ARG A 27 8.54 3.41 13.79
C ARG A 27 7.83 3.56 15.13
N PRO A 28 8.16 2.73 16.12
CA PRO A 28 7.67 2.89 17.49
C PRO A 28 7.96 4.30 18.01
N GLY A 29 6.97 4.93 18.63
CA GLY A 29 7.09 6.30 19.12
C GLY A 29 6.85 7.41 18.10
N SER A 30 6.61 7.10 16.81
CA SER A 30 6.25 8.10 15.80
C SER A 30 4.79 8.54 15.91
N ASP A 31 4.47 9.72 15.35
CA ASP A 31 3.08 10.21 15.30
C ASP A 31 2.15 9.25 14.57
N LEU A 32 2.63 8.63 13.49
CA LEU A 32 1.88 7.62 12.77
C LEU A 32 1.61 6.38 13.63
N PHE A 33 2.62 5.93 14.39
CA PHE A 33 2.46 4.81 15.33
C PHE A 33 1.35 5.10 16.34
N TYR A 34 1.38 6.27 16.98
CA TYR A 34 0.36 6.66 17.95
C TYR A 34 -1.02 6.87 17.32
N SER A 35 -1.08 7.36 16.08
CA SER A 35 -2.34 7.51 15.36
C SER A 35 -3.00 6.17 15.05
N LEU A 36 -2.23 5.19 14.59
CA LEU A 36 -2.74 3.83 14.34
C LEU A 36 -3.12 3.13 15.63
N ARG A 37 -2.35 3.31 16.69
CA ARG A 37 -2.66 2.76 18.02
C ARG A 37 -4.03 3.22 18.53
N ARG A 38 -4.37 4.49 18.31
CA ARG A 38 -5.68 5.05 18.72
C ARG A 38 -6.85 4.46 17.92
N GLN A 39 -6.62 4.09 16.67
CA GLN A 39 -7.68 3.61 15.77
C GLN A 39 -7.86 2.09 15.83
N ASN A 40 -6.78 1.34 15.88
CA ASN A 40 -6.76 -0.10 15.64
C ASN A 40 -6.14 -0.93 16.78
N GLY A 41 -5.78 -0.32 17.90
CA GLY A 41 -5.02 -0.97 18.96
C GLY A 41 -3.52 -0.93 18.72
N GLU A 42 -2.75 -1.72 19.47
CA GLU A 42 -1.28 -1.71 19.41
C GLU A 42 -0.79 -2.10 18.00
N PRO A 43 -0.07 -1.22 17.28
CA PRO A 43 0.51 -1.56 15.99
C PRO A 43 1.53 -2.69 16.13
N PRO A 44 1.69 -3.55 15.12
CA PRO A 44 2.72 -4.58 15.16
C PRO A 44 4.10 -3.95 15.24
N THR A 45 4.95 -4.51 16.09
CA THR A 45 6.38 -4.19 16.12
C THR A 45 7.09 -5.02 15.04
N HIS A 46 8.19 -4.47 14.51
CA HIS A 46 8.99 -5.16 13.49
C HIS A 46 10.47 -5.07 13.83
N GLN A 47 11.18 -6.18 13.72
CA GLN A 47 12.62 -6.29 13.99
C GLN A 47 13.48 -5.27 13.22
N PHE A 48 12.94 -4.73 12.12
CA PHE A 48 13.60 -3.68 11.35
C PHE A 48 14.01 -2.49 12.25
N TRP A 49 13.26 -2.19 13.31
CA TRP A 49 13.50 -1.04 14.18
C TRP A 49 14.50 -1.32 15.31
N ASP A 50 14.98 -2.57 15.46
CA ASP A 50 15.88 -2.95 16.56
C ASP A 50 17.24 -2.24 16.45
N PHE A 51 17.66 -1.85 15.24
CA PHE A 51 18.89 -1.09 15.05
C PHE A 51 18.87 0.31 15.70
N LEU A 52 17.68 0.91 15.85
CA LEU A 52 17.53 2.21 16.49
C LEU A 52 17.66 2.15 18.01
N ALA A 53 17.47 0.98 18.62
CA ALA A 53 17.55 0.81 20.06
C ALA A 53 18.98 0.98 20.60
N ASN A 54 19.99 0.90 19.72
CA ASN A 54 21.40 0.95 20.07
C ASN A 54 22.08 2.30 19.79
N GLY A 55 21.34 3.31 19.29
CA GLY A 55 21.87 4.62 18.92
C GLY A 55 21.21 5.75 19.70
N GLY A 56 21.79 6.15 20.82
CA GLY A 56 21.38 7.35 21.56
C GLY A 56 22.47 8.42 21.50
N ASP A 57 22.21 9.52 20.83
CA ASP A 57 22.59 10.84 21.35
C ASP A 57 21.97 11.94 20.45
N SER A 58 21.55 13.05 21.05
CA SER A 58 20.68 14.07 20.48
C SER A 58 21.30 14.94 19.38
N ASP A 59 22.60 14.87 19.13
CA ASP A 59 23.27 15.62 18.07
C ASP A 59 23.31 14.92 16.69
N GLN A 60 22.65 13.77 16.58
CA GLN A 60 22.71 12.89 15.40
C GLN A 60 21.40 12.80 14.59
N GLU A 61 20.43 13.69 14.76
CA GLU A 61 19.13 13.52 14.10
C GLU A 61 19.22 13.41 12.57
N LEU A 62 20.09 14.18 11.93
CA LEU A 62 20.30 14.11 10.47
C LEU A 62 21.02 12.83 10.05
N VAL A 63 22.04 12.42 10.79
CA VAL A 63 22.78 11.17 10.54
C VAL A 63 21.83 9.98 10.70
N THR A 64 21.02 9.97 11.76
CA THR A 64 20.02 8.93 12.01
C THR A 64 19.01 8.82 10.87
N ARG A 65 18.57 9.93 10.28
CA ARG A 65 17.62 9.91 9.12
C ARG A 65 18.26 9.34 7.85
N ILE A 66 19.52 9.65 7.59
CA ILE A 66 20.25 9.09 6.44
C ILE A 66 20.44 7.59 6.61
N GLU A 67 20.87 7.16 7.79
CA GLU A 67 21.05 5.75 8.15
C GLU A 67 19.73 4.99 8.07
N GLU A 68 18.64 5.55 8.61
CA GLU A 68 17.29 4.95 8.50
C GLU A 68 16.90 4.74 7.04
N LEU A 69 17.14 5.73 6.16
CA LEU A 69 16.83 5.60 4.75
C LEU A 69 17.68 4.53 4.07
N GLN A 70 18.97 4.43 4.40
CA GLN A 70 19.87 3.38 3.90
C GLN A 70 19.40 1.99 4.35
N HIS A 71 19.05 1.84 5.62
CA HIS A 71 18.48 0.58 6.14
C HIS A 71 17.16 0.22 5.44
N LYS A 72 16.27 1.20 5.21
CA LYS A 72 15.03 0.99 4.46
C LYS A 72 15.30 0.52 3.05
N ARG A 73 16.22 1.13 2.33
CA ARG A 73 16.58 0.73 0.97
C ARG A 73 17.20 -0.67 0.91
N ALA A 74 17.99 -1.02 1.92
CA ALA A 74 18.60 -2.34 2.02
C ALA A 74 17.63 -3.43 2.48
N TRP A 75 16.48 -3.05 3.05
CA TRP A 75 15.49 -4.02 3.51
C TRP A 75 14.87 -4.81 2.34
N ARG A 76 14.57 -6.07 2.60
CA ARG A 76 13.93 -6.98 1.65
C ARG A 76 12.74 -7.65 2.30
N ILE A 77 11.62 -7.71 1.56
CA ILE A 77 10.41 -8.36 2.05
C ILE A 77 10.62 -9.87 2.18
N GLY A 78 10.16 -10.44 3.30
CA GLY A 78 10.16 -11.87 3.50
C GLY A 78 9.03 -12.57 2.71
N VAL A 79 9.22 -13.86 2.43
CA VAL A 79 8.21 -14.66 1.70
C VAL A 79 6.88 -14.70 2.44
N ALA A 80 6.90 -14.77 3.76
CA ALA A 80 5.68 -14.78 4.58
C ALA A 80 4.91 -13.47 4.46
N GLU A 81 5.60 -12.34 4.52
CA GLU A 81 5.03 -10.99 4.41
C GLU A 81 4.48 -10.75 3.00
N LEU A 82 5.22 -11.15 1.95
CA LEU A 82 4.76 -11.08 0.58
C LEU A 82 3.48 -11.89 0.35
N ASN A 83 3.43 -13.11 0.90
CA ASN A 83 2.24 -13.95 0.80
C ASN A 83 1.06 -13.37 1.60
N ALA A 84 1.29 -12.77 2.76
CA ALA A 84 0.27 -12.07 3.53
C ALA A 84 -0.28 -10.86 2.76
N LEU A 85 0.59 -10.09 2.10
CA LEU A 85 0.18 -8.99 1.22
C LEU A 85 -0.71 -9.51 0.08
N ARG A 86 -0.27 -10.56 -0.63
CA ARG A 86 -1.04 -11.18 -1.72
C ARG A 86 -2.41 -11.66 -1.26
N ALA A 87 -2.46 -12.33 -0.13
CA ALA A 87 -3.71 -12.80 0.46
C ALA A 87 -4.63 -11.64 0.84
N THR A 88 -4.06 -10.55 1.36
CA THR A 88 -4.83 -9.36 1.79
C THR A 88 -5.43 -8.64 0.59
N VAL A 89 -4.65 -8.34 -0.44
CA VAL A 89 -5.16 -7.63 -1.63
C VAL A 89 -6.10 -8.49 -2.45
N GLY A 90 -5.90 -9.82 -2.48
CA GLY A 90 -6.80 -10.77 -3.13
C GLY A 90 -8.22 -10.77 -2.57
N ARG A 91 -8.41 -10.32 -1.32
CA ARG A 91 -9.74 -10.16 -0.71
C ARG A 91 -10.61 -9.10 -1.39
N PHE A 92 -10.00 -8.20 -2.14
CA PHE A 92 -10.72 -7.17 -2.89
C PHE A 92 -11.12 -7.61 -4.30
N GLU A 93 -10.75 -8.82 -4.74
CA GLU A 93 -11.25 -9.39 -5.98
C GLU A 93 -12.74 -9.71 -5.88
N GLY A 94 -13.45 -9.60 -7.00
CA GLY A 94 -14.89 -9.76 -7.03
C GLY A 94 -15.65 -8.43 -6.91
N THR A 95 -16.90 -8.51 -6.48
CA THR A 95 -17.78 -7.33 -6.36
C THR A 95 -17.89 -6.90 -4.91
N HIS A 96 -17.44 -5.68 -4.64
CA HIS A 96 -17.45 -5.09 -3.30
C HIS A 96 -18.01 -3.68 -3.32
N ASN A 97 -18.44 -3.21 -2.14
CA ASN A 97 -18.86 -1.84 -1.94
C ASN A 97 -17.64 -1.00 -1.53
N PHE A 98 -17.20 -0.11 -2.41
CA PHE A 98 -16.02 0.73 -2.22
C PHE A 98 -16.36 2.15 -1.73
N HIS A 99 -17.45 2.33 -0.97
CA HIS A 99 -17.87 3.65 -0.47
C HIS A 99 -16.77 4.37 0.34
N ASN A 100 -15.93 3.62 1.09
CA ASN A 100 -14.83 4.18 1.87
C ASN A 100 -13.63 4.66 1.03
N PHE A 101 -13.62 4.34 -0.27
CA PHE A 101 -12.56 4.73 -1.21
C PHE A 101 -12.94 5.95 -2.05
N THR A 102 -13.99 6.66 -1.67
CA THR A 102 -14.45 7.86 -2.37
C THR A 102 -15.04 8.85 -1.37
N VAL A 103 -15.21 10.09 -1.83
CA VAL A 103 -15.76 11.18 -1.01
C VAL A 103 -17.27 11.29 -1.25
N ASP A 104 -18.03 11.66 -0.20
CA ASP A 104 -19.46 12.00 -0.25
C ASP A 104 -20.38 10.89 -0.79
N LYS A 105 -20.05 9.62 -0.48
CA LYS A 105 -20.89 8.48 -0.85
C LYS A 105 -21.45 7.76 0.38
N ASP A 106 -22.75 7.58 0.41
CA ASP A 106 -23.44 6.78 1.43
C ASP A 106 -23.21 5.27 1.17
N PHE A 107 -23.03 4.49 2.24
CA PHE A 107 -22.87 3.03 2.14
C PHE A 107 -24.00 2.35 1.35
N ARG A 108 -25.23 2.88 1.41
CA ARG A 108 -26.40 2.30 0.77
C ARG A 108 -26.48 2.58 -0.72
N ASP A 109 -25.64 3.49 -1.24
CA ASP A 109 -25.65 3.82 -2.67
C ASP A 109 -25.06 2.63 -3.47
N ARG A 110 -25.92 2.00 -4.27
CA ARG A 110 -25.54 0.87 -5.14
C ARG A 110 -24.47 1.25 -6.16
N SER A 111 -24.34 2.53 -6.48
CA SER A 111 -23.28 3.01 -7.37
C SER A 111 -21.88 2.85 -6.82
N ASN A 112 -21.73 2.51 -5.54
CA ASN A 112 -20.43 2.21 -4.92
C ASN A 112 -19.91 0.80 -5.20
N GLN A 113 -20.73 -0.07 -5.74
CA GLN A 113 -20.31 -1.42 -6.10
C GLN A 113 -19.40 -1.39 -7.33
N ARG A 114 -18.24 -2.04 -7.21
CA ARG A 114 -17.29 -2.21 -8.30
C ARG A 114 -16.83 -3.66 -8.36
N HIS A 115 -16.62 -4.12 -9.58
CA HIS A 115 -16.12 -5.47 -9.81
C HIS A 115 -14.64 -5.42 -10.17
N MET A 116 -13.81 -5.93 -9.26
CA MET A 116 -12.37 -6.11 -9.48
C MET A 116 -12.15 -7.50 -10.08
N LYS A 117 -11.63 -7.54 -11.30
CA LYS A 117 -11.42 -8.78 -12.05
C LYS A 117 -10.16 -9.52 -11.57
N ILE A 118 -9.09 -8.76 -11.34
CA ILE A 118 -7.77 -9.29 -10.96
C ILE A 118 -7.07 -8.24 -10.11
N ILE A 119 -6.46 -8.68 -9.01
CA ILE A 119 -5.47 -7.91 -8.25
C ILE A 119 -4.24 -8.79 -8.08
N GLN A 120 -3.13 -8.40 -8.71
CA GLN A 120 -1.92 -9.20 -8.74
C GLN A 120 -0.72 -8.44 -8.19
N VAL A 121 -0.03 -9.03 -7.21
CA VAL A 121 1.25 -8.54 -6.68
C VAL A 121 2.38 -9.31 -7.34
N THR A 122 3.30 -8.59 -7.99
CA THR A 122 4.47 -9.20 -8.65
C THR A 122 5.49 -9.72 -7.63
N ASP A 123 6.43 -10.52 -8.10
CA ASP A 123 7.61 -10.84 -7.31
C ASP A 123 8.46 -9.57 -7.13
N PRO A 124 9.16 -9.44 -5.99
CA PRO A 124 10.04 -8.31 -5.74
C PRO A 124 11.20 -8.26 -6.73
N VAL A 125 11.57 -7.03 -7.13
CA VAL A 125 12.72 -6.78 -8.01
C VAL A 125 13.59 -5.69 -7.42
N VAL A 126 14.91 -5.91 -7.34
CA VAL A 126 15.85 -4.92 -6.84
C VAL A 126 16.30 -4.01 -7.97
N HIS A 127 16.09 -2.70 -7.79
CA HIS A 127 16.62 -1.66 -8.65
C HIS A 127 17.56 -0.75 -7.85
N GLY A 128 18.83 -0.76 -8.20
CA GLY A 128 19.87 -0.12 -7.39
C GLY A 128 19.95 -0.79 -6.01
N GLU A 129 19.81 0.01 -4.96
CA GLU A 129 19.82 -0.49 -3.57
C GLU A 129 18.42 -0.82 -3.03
N THR A 130 17.37 -0.50 -3.78
CA THR A 130 15.98 -0.57 -3.30
C THR A 130 15.24 -1.72 -3.97
N GLU A 131 14.50 -2.47 -3.16
CA GLU A 131 13.58 -3.50 -3.66
C GLU A 131 12.19 -2.89 -3.91
N TRP A 132 11.61 -3.25 -5.03
CA TRP A 132 10.32 -2.79 -5.51
C TRP A 132 9.37 -3.93 -5.79
N ILE A 133 8.09 -3.70 -5.57
CA ILE A 133 7.00 -4.54 -6.04
C ILE A 133 6.01 -3.71 -6.86
N SER A 134 5.22 -4.38 -7.67
CA SER A 134 4.09 -3.75 -8.33
C SER A 134 2.79 -4.46 -8.00
N VAL A 135 1.70 -3.69 -8.00
CA VAL A 135 0.34 -4.18 -7.84
C VAL A 135 -0.45 -3.81 -9.09
N LEU A 136 -0.91 -4.82 -9.81
CA LEU A 136 -1.83 -4.67 -10.92
C LEU A 136 -3.26 -4.72 -10.40
N LEU A 137 -4.03 -3.68 -10.70
CA LEU A 137 -5.46 -3.59 -10.45
C LEU A 137 -6.20 -3.63 -11.79
N HIS A 138 -7.04 -4.63 -12.00
CA HIS A 138 -7.88 -4.76 -13.19
C HIS A 138 -9.35 -4.83 -12.79
N GLY A 139 -10.14 -3.85 -13.17
CA GLY A 139 -11.57 -3.78 -12.86
C GLY A 139 -12.40 -3.23 -14.02
N GLN A 140 -13.73 -3.40 -13.96
CA GLN A 140 -14.65 -2.83 -14.95
C GLN A 140 -14.66 -1.30 -14.86
N SER A 141 -14.71 -0.79 -13.64
CA SER A 141 -14.67 0.64 -13.35
C SER A 141 -14.10 0.86 -11.96
N PHE A 142 -13.64 2.07 -11.69
CA PHE A 142 -13.09 2.46 -10.40
C PHE A 142 -13.83 3.68 -9.86
N MET A 143 -13.92 3.77 -8.52
CA MET A 143 -14.38 4.99 -7.86
C MET A 143 -13.29 6.05 -7.95
N LEU A 144 -13.70 7.33 -7.83
CA LEU A 144 -12.75 8.41 -7.65
C LEU A 144 -11.90 8.12 -6.40
N HIS A 145 -10.58 8.18 -6.53
CA HIS A 145 -9.60 7.83 -5.48
C HIS A 145 -9.50 6.35 -5.08
N GLN A 146 -10.35 5.45 -5.57
CA GLN A 146 -10.27 4.02 -5.23
C GLN A 146 -8.88 3.44 -5.43
N VAL A 147 -8.24 3.81 -6.52
CA VAL A 147 -6.92 3.30 -6.89
C VAL A 147 -5.81 3.76 -5.94
N PHE A 148 -5.98 4.89 -5.25
CA PHE A 148 -5.04 5.42 -4.26
C PHE A 148 -5.30 4.91 -2.83
N GLY A 149 -6.43 4.25 -2.61
CA GLY A 149 -6.83 3.74 -1.31
C GLY A 149 -6.49 2.27 -1.06
N PHE A 150 -5.90 1.59 -2.06
CA PHE A 150 -5.45 0.20 -1.94
C PHE A 150 -4.14 0.05 -1.19
#